data_1b24eacb3552ada4e8104633f77f877d
#
_entry.id   1b24eacb3552ada4e8104633f77f877d
#
_cell.length_a   1.000
_cell.length_b   1.000
_cell.length_c   1.000
_cell.angle_alpha   90.00
_cell.angle_beta   90.00
_cell.angle_gamma   90.00
#
_symmetry.space_group_name_H-M   'P 1'
#
loop_
_entity.id
_entity.type
_entity.pdbx_description
1 polymer ?
#
loop_
_entity_poly.entity_id
_entity_poly.type
_entity_poly.pdbx_seq_one_letter_code
_entity_poly.pdbx_strand_id
1 'polypeptide(L)'
;MALSLLPGLGYLFLGWLNGIFAPAFVWYLLVIAASVWGYSLYRGFDFDAMSENRRDRWYRQCSWFFYAFFLLWTLIFLLYVGQDAYKLHYIAIFTEIGASVVASSLLASDRRLYRPTILILMIPLIIYFFFIGEWYGYVLTVFACTLTWVLFYAANSAHQLLMQANHQATHDALTGLHNRQYFIEHLQKRMNSLNESGEFSYLLLIDLDHFKNVNDSLGHDVGDRLLQSVVSRLQERIPQGCIVARLGGDEFIIAGSNFVDREACERAALEISEQLIAKLKETYVVDQHHMYISASIGVSILSGRSANAHSFIKEADIAMYEVKAKGRDGVFMFNEEMSNRVESHLEIERLLHFALANNEITLHFQPQFDREGRIIGAESLARWNNPTLGSVSPAQFIPIAEQTGLIVELGHYILETGFRTLREWRDEGICLDQFSINISMRQFTHHAFVEQVEDLVQRYLDEELCHKLIFEITESIVAEDIKRVISVMNRLKESGIRFSMDDFGTGYSSLSYLNRLPLDEIKIDRAFVGALDQKEGDRMMVVTILNMANILKLNIVAEGVETAEQLDFLLRYDCHIFQGYYYSKPLPKEQFDAYYRSRA
;
A
#
# COMPACT_ATOMS: atom_id res chain seq x y z
N MET A 1 30.46 -19.67 30.71
CA MET A 1 31.88 -20.09 30.83
C MET A 1 32.54 -19.54 32.08
N ALA A 2 32.61 -18.24 32.33
CA ALA A 2 33.16 -17.69 33.58
C ALA A 2 32.48 -18.27 34.85
N LEU A 3 31.18 -18.52 34.82
CA LEU A 3 30.42 -19.15 35.92
C LEU A 3 30.82 -20.60 36.20
N SER A 4 31.46 -21.34 35.27
CA SER A 4 31.89 -22.72 35.49
C SER A 4 33.26 -22.82 36.21
N LEU A 5 34.04 -21.75 36.21
CA LEU A 5 35.33 -21.71 36.89
C LEU A 5 35.21 -21.66 38.42
N LEU A 6 34.18 -20.99 38.93
CA LEU A 6 33.90 -20.87 40.37
C LEU A 6 33.60 -22.23 41.02
N PRO A 7 32.64 -23.04 40.54
CA PRO A 7 32.43 -24.40 41.02
C PRO A 7 33.66 -25.28 40.87
N GLY A 8 34.45 -25.10 39.79
CA GLY A 8 35.70 -25.80 39.56
C GLY A 8 36.74 -25.60 40.67
N LEU A 9 36.85 -24.37 41.19
CA LEU A 9 37.68 -24.10 42.38
C LEU A 9 37.20 -24.84 43.63
N GLY A 10 35.86 -24.95 43.80
CA GLY A 10 35.28 -25.74 44.88
C GLY A 10 35.66 -27.21 44.81
N TYR A 11 35.65 -27.80 43.61
CA TYR A 11 36.10 -29.19 43.43
C TYR A 11 37.60 -29.33 43.67
N LEU A 12 38.41 -28.38 43.26
CA LEU A 12 39.86 -28.41 43.54
C LEU A 12 40.12 -28.37 45.05
N PHE A 13 39.42 -27.53 45.79
CA PHE A 13 39.49 -27.44 47.27
C PHE A 13 39.06 -28.76 47.94
N LEU A 14 37.93 -29.31 47.50
CA LEU A 14 37.46 -30.63 48.00
C LEU A 14 38.48 -31.76 47.67
N GLY A 15 39.09 -31.72 46.50
CA GLY A 15 40.17 -32.66 46.11
C GLY A 15 41.39 -32.58 47.03
N TRP A 16 41.77 -31.36 47.44
CA TRP A 16 42.85 -31.14 48.41
C TRP A 16 42.51 -31.74 49.78
N LEU A 17 41.28 -31.50 50.29
CA LEU A 17 40.83 -32.03 51.58
C LEU A 17 40.76 -33.56 51.61
N ASN A 18 40.53 -34.24 50.50
CA ASN A 18 40.29 -35.67 50.41
C ASN A 18 41.44 -36.45 49.74
N GLY A 19 42.61 -35.84 49.56
CA GLY A 19 43.79 -36.50 49.03
C GLY A 19 43.82 -36.80 47.54
N ILE A 20 42.84 -36.27 46.77
CA ILE A 20 42.73 -36.43 45.30
C ILE A 20 43.02 -35.09 44.56
N PHE A 21 43.93 -34.30 45.15
CA PHE A 21 44.26 -32.98 44.59
C PHE A 21 44.84 -33.04 43.17
N ALA A 22 45.75 -33.97 42.91
CA ALA A 22 46.45 -34.04 41.62
C ALA A 22 45.48 -34.30 40.43
N PRO A 23 44.58 -35.32 40.47
CA PRO A 23 43.59 -35.49 39.39
C PRO A 23 42.55 -34.38 39.33
N ALA A 24 42.13 -33.80 40.45
CA ALA A 24 41.23 -32.63 40.44
C ALA A 24 41.87 -31.38 39.83
N PHE A 25 43.17 -31.17 40.09
CA PHE A 25 43.94 -30.08 39.51
C PHE A 25 44.08 -30.23 37.98
N VAL A 26 44.41 -31.44 37.49
CA VAL A 26 44.48 -31.71 36.06
C VAL A 26 43.14 -31.45 35.39
N TRP A 27 42.05 -31.95 35.99
CA TRP A 27 40.71 -31.70 35.50
C TRP A 27 40.39 -30.17 35.45
N TYR A 28 40.73 -29.42 36.48
CA TYR A 28 40.51 -27.98 36.52
C TYR A 28 41.29 -27.23 35.44
N LEU A 29 42.52 -27.64 35.15
CA LEU A 29 43.30 -27.09 34.03
C LEU A 29 42.62 -27.38 32.68
N LEU A 30 42.01 -28.57 32.51
CA LEU A 30 41.26 -28.89 31.31
C LEU A 30 40.00 -28.05 31.16
N VAL A 31 39.29 -27.74 32.28
CA VAL A 31 38.17 -26.81 32.28
C VAL A 31 38.58 -25.40 31.89
N ILE A 32 39.71 -24.91 32.39
CA ILE A 32 40.28 -23.62 31.98
C ILE A 32 40.58 -23.62 30.49
N ALA A 33 41.28 -24.65 29.99
CA ALA A 33 41.62 -24.77 28.55
C ALA A 33 40.39 -24.82 27.67
N ALA A 34 39.35 -25.60 28.06
CA ALA A 34 38.07 -25.63 27.39
C ALA A 34 37.34 -24.25 27.42
N SER A 35 37.42 -23.53 28.55
CA SER A 35 36.85 -22.18 28.66
C SER A 35 37.52 -21.16 27.72
N VAL A 36 38.86 -21.23 27.59
CA VAL A 36 39.66 -20.43 26.65
C VAL A 36 39.27 -20.76 25.20
N TRP A 37 39.16 -22.07 24.89
CA TRP A 37 38.73 -22.51 23.56
C TRP A 37 37.33 -21.99 23.22
N GLY A 38 36.36 -22.15 24.12
CA GLY A 38 35.02 -21.64 23.91
C GLY A 38 34.95 -20.11 23.75
N TYR A 39 35.80 -19.37 24.50
CA TYR A 39 35.93 -17.92 24.34
C TYR A 39 36.51 -17.55 22.96
N SER A 40 37.50 -18.29 22.47
CA SER A 40 38.06 -18.07 21.14
C SER A 40 37.03 -18.32 20.03
N LEU A 41 36.19 -19.36 20.16
CA LEU A 41 35.09 -19.63 19.23
C LEU A 41 34.05 -18.52 19.23
N TYR A 42 33.71 -18.00 20.41
CA TYR A 42 32.76 -16.87 20.55
C TYR A 42 33.31 -15.59 19.89
N ARG A 43 34.60 -15.26 20.16
CA ARG A 43 35.22 -14.05 19.63
C ARG A 43 35.46 -14.09 18.12
N GLY A 44 35.61 -15.29 17.57
CA GLY A 44 35.79 -15.51 16.13
C GLY A 44 34.48 -15.58 15.34
N PHE A 45 33.33 -15.39 16.00
CA PHE A 45 32.03 -15.46 15.37
C PHE A 45 31.57 -14.10 14.88
N ASP A 46 31.41 -13.95 13.57
CA ASP A 46 30.75 -12.83 12.93
C ASP A 46 29.79 -13.38 11.88
N PHE A 47 28.49 -13.31 12.18
CA PHE A 47 27.45 -13.93 11.34
C PHE A 47 27.41 -13.31 9.94
N ASP A 48 27.57 -12.00 9.85
CA ASP A 48 27.41 -11.25 8.59
C ASP A 48 28.67 -11.32 7.70
N ALA A 49 29.85 -11.46 8.32
CA ALA A 49 31.14 -11.57 7.60
C ALA A 49 31.56 -13.01 7.20
N MET A 50 30.78 -14.03 7.65
CA MET A 50 31.15 -15.44 7.38
C MET A 50 30.44 -16.01 6.16
N SER A 51 31.20 -16.64 5.24
CA SER A 51 30.64 -17.47 4.18
C SER A 51 29.93 -18.71 4.76
N GLU A 52 28.96 -19.28 4.04
CA GLU A 52 28.17 -20.44 4.45
C GLU A 52 29.01 -21.62 4.90
N ASN A 53 30.05 -21.96 4.11
CA ASN A 53 31.01 -23.02 4.45
C ASN A 53 31.82 -22.73 5.72
N ARG A 54 32.02 -21.48 6.09
CA ARG A 54 32.73 -21.08 7.30
C ARG A 54 31.80 -21.13 8.51
N ARG A 55 30.52 -20.80 8.35
CA ARG A 55 29.48 -20.96 9.37
C ARG A 55 29.28 -22.42 9.75
N ASP A 56 29.21 -23.33 8.77
CA ASP A 56 29.06 -24.76 9.02
C ASP A 56 30.26 -25.36 9.75
N ARG A 57 31.47 -24.94 9.43
CA ARG A 57 32.69 -25.36 10.16
C ARG A 57 32.70 -24.86 11.60
N TRP A 58 32.35 -23.60 11.79
CA TRP A 58 32.23 -22.98 13.11
C TRP A 58 31.17 -23.72 13.95
N TYR A 59 30.00 -23.99 13.38
CA TYR A 59 28.93 -24.73 14.06
C TYR A 59 29.38 -26.11 14.50
N ARG A 60 30.11 -26.87 13.67
CA ARG A 60 30.66 -28.17 14.05
C ARG A 60 31.71 -28.05 15.18
N GLN A 61 32.57 -27.03 15.15
CA GLN A 61 33.50 -26.75 16.23
C GLN A 61 32.81 -26.42 17.55
N CYS A 62 31.75 -25.62 17.53
CA CYS A 62 30.93 -25.31 18.69
C CYS A 62 30.27 -26.59 19.25
N SER A 63 29.74 -27.45 18.40
CA SER A 63 29.12 -28.70 18.83
C SER A 63 30.12 -29.60 19.56
N TRP A 64 31.31 -29.79 18.97
CA TRP A 64 32.39 -30.55 19.61
C TRP A 64 32.87 -29.93 20.92
N PHE A 65 32.95 -28.60 20.98
CA PHE A 65 33.26 -27.87 22.21
C PHE A 65 32.23 -28.19 23.31
N PHE A 66 30.93 -28.09 23.05
CA PHE A 66 29.89 -28.37 24.06
C PHE A 66 29.95 -29.83 24.53
N TYR A 67 30.14 -30.80 23.63
CA TYR A 67 30.26 -32.21 24.01
C TYR A 67 31.48 -32.44 24.88
N ALA A 68 32.64 -31.91 24.50
CA ALA A 68 33.88 -32.03 25.29
C ALA A 68 33.74 -31.33 26.64
N PHE A 69 33.14 -30.15 26.68
CA PHE A 69 32.95 -29.41 27.92
C PHE A 69 32.05 -30.16 28.93
N PHE A 70 30.93 -30.70 28.50
CA PHE A 70 30.05 -31.46 29.39
C PHE A 70 30.64 -32.85 29.74
N LEU A 71 31.42 -33.45 28.86
CA LEU A 71 32.17 -34.66 29.19
C LEU A 71 33.21 -34.40 30.31
N LEU A 72 33.83 -33.23 30.35
CA LEU A 72 34.72 -32.86 31.47
C LEU A 72 33.96 -32.79 32.81
N TRP A 73 32.68 -32.31 32.80
CA TRP A 73 31.84 -32.32 34.01
C TRP A 73 31.50 -33.72 34.44
N THR A 74 31.19 -34.64 33.53
CA THR A 74 30.95 -36.03 33.84
C THR A 74 32.23 -36.72 34.36
N LEU A 75 33.41 -36.33 33.86
CA LEU A 75 34.69 -36.90 34.39
C LEU A 75 34.92 -36.51 35.84
N ILE A 76 34.58 -35.32 36.31
CA ILE A 76 34.70 -34.95 37.71
C ILE A 76 33.69 -35.71 38.55
N PHE A 77 32.45 -35.93 38.05
CA PHE A 77 31.46 -36.78 38.69
C PHE A 77 32.02 -38.19 38.94
N LEU A 78 32.59 -38.84 37.91
CA LEU A 78 33.16 -40.16 38.02
C LEU A 78 34.35 -40.20 38.99
N LEU A 79 35.18 -39.18 39.02
CA LEU A 79 36.33 -39.08 39.91
C LEU A 79 35.91 -39.05 41.38
N TYR A 80 34.85 -38.27 41.70
CA TYR A 80 34.42 -38.07 43.09
C TYR A 80 33.53 -39.17 43.59
N VAL A 81 32.77 -39.81 42.74
CA VAL A 81 31.91 -40.96 43.07
C VAL A 81 32.76 -42.24 43.31
N GLY A 82 33.93 -42.32 42.73
CA GLY A 82 34.89 -43.41 42.97
C GLY A 82 35.64 -43.36 44.31
N GLN A 83 35.35 -42.37 45.19
CA GLN A 83 36.00 -42.26 46.49
C GLN A 83 35.12 -42.86 47.60
N ASP A 84 35.74 -43.37 48.69
CA ASP A 84 35.01 -43.95 49.83
C ASP A 84 34.27 -42.90 50.70
N ALA A 85 34.40 -41.64 50.41
CA ALA A 85 33.81 -40.54 51.17
C ALA A 85 32.37 -40.21 50.67
N TYR A 86 31.33 -40.75 51.28
CA TYR A 86 29.92 -40.57 50.88
C TYR A 86 29.48 -39.13 50.71
N LYS A 87 30.06 -38.18 51.46
CA LYS A 87 29.75 -36.74 51.31
C LYS A 87 30.12 -36.20 49.93
N LEU A 88 31.17 -36.72 49.32
CA LEU A 88 31.60 -36.34 47.99
C LEU A 88 30.63 -36.83 46.89
N HIS A 89 30.04 -38.00 47.11
CA HIS A 89 29.03 -38.57 46.20
C HIS A 89 27.82 -37.64 46.06
N TYR A 90 27.29 -37.11 47.17
CA TYR A 90 26.16 -36.17 47.13
C TYR A 90 26.50 -34.89 46.31
N ILE A 91 27.70 -34.32 46.54
CA ILE A 91 28.13 -33.12 45.83
C ILE A 91 28.23 -33.41 44.33
N ALA A 92 28.85 -34.57 43.95
CA ALA A 92 29.00 -34.96 42.56
C ALA A 92 27.65 -35.19 41.86
N ILE A 93 26.70 -35.89 42.53
CA ILE A 93 25.32 -36.15 42.06
C ILE A 93 24.56 -34.85 41.84
N PHE A 94 24.57 -33.92 42.80
CA PHE A 94 23.90 -32.65 42.68
C PHE A 94 24.48 -31.79 41.55
N THR A 95 25.80 -31.84 41.34
CA THR A 95 26.46 -31.11 40.25
C THR A 95 26.06 -31.70 38.89
N GLU A 96 26.02 -33.03 38.75
CA GLU A 96 25.66 -33.67 37.48
C GLU A 96 24.19 -33.40 37.12
N ILE A 97 23.28 -33.46 38.13
CA ILE A 97 21.88 -33.06 37.94
C ILE A 97 21.78 -31.57 37.57
N GLY A 98 22.49 -30.71 38.30
CA GLY A 98 22.50 -29.28 38.03
C GLY A 98 23.02 -28.94 36.63
N ALA A 99 24.14 -29.59 36.22
CA ALA A 99 24.70 -29.43 34.87
C ALA A 99 23.69 -29.90 33.79
N SER A 100 22.98 -31.00 34.01
CA SER A 100 21.99 -31.50 33.04
C SER A 100 20.77 -30.56 32.90
N VAL A 101 20.30 -29.94 33.99
CA VAL A 101 19.24 -28.93 33.96
C VAL A 101 19.69 -27.68 33.21
N VAL A 102 20.90 -27.18 33.52
CA VAL A 102 21.47 -26.03 32.82
C VAL A 102 21.67 -26.31 31.34
N ALA A 103 22.22 -27.48 30.99
CA ALA A 103 22.42 -27.89 29.59
C ALA A 103 21.10 -27.99 28.84
N SER A 104 20.05 -28.59 29.45
CA SER A 104 18.73 -28.72 28.83
C SER A 104 18.09 -27.36 28.52
N SER A 105 18.31 -26.37 29.37
CA SER A 105 17.77 -25.01 29.22
C SER A 105 18.58 -24.17 28.24
N LEU A 106 19.92 -24.10 28.41
CA LEU A 106 20.78 -23.25 27.56
C LEU A 106 20.88 -23.73 26.11
N LEU A 107 20.86 -25.05 25.91
CA LEU A 107 21.02 -25.65 24.58
C LEU A 107 19.68 -25.99 23.92
N ALA A 108 18.54 -25.64 24.51
CA ALA A 108 17.19 -25.93 24.00
C ALA A 108 16.94 -25.39 22.58
N SER A 109 17.68 -24.36 22.16
CA SER A 109 17.58 -23.80 20.80
C SER A 109 17.97 -24.79 19.69
N ASP A 110 18.80 -25.80 19.99
CA ASP A 110 19.30 -26.74 18.99
C ASP A 110 19.22 -28.21 19.46
N ARG A 111 18.38 -28.98 18.75
CA ARG A 111 18.18 -30.43 19.03
C ARG A 111 19.47 -31.26 18.92
N ARG A 112 20.42 -30.86 18.05
CA ARG A 112 21.70 -31.55 17.86
C ARG A 112 22.63 -31.36 19.05
N LEU A 113 22.44 -30.25 19.80
CA LEU A 113 23.29 -29.96 20.97
C LEU A 113 22.67 -30.54 22.25
N TYR A 114 21.42 -30.24 22.60
CA TYR A 114 20.90 -30.65 23.92
C TYR A 114 20.71 -32.16 24.07
N ARG A 115 20.31 -32.88 23.01
CA ARG A 115 20.04 -34.32 23.10
C ARG A 115 21.26 -35.12 23.51
N PRO A 116 22.44 -35.06 22.79
CA PRO A 116 23.63 -35.77 23.21
C PRO A 116 24.15 -35.30 24.57
N THR A 117 24.07 -34.01 24.85
CA THR A 117 24.58 -33.43 26.10
C THR A 117 23.84 -33.97 27.33
N ILE A 118 22.50 -34.04 27.28
CA ILE A 118 21.68 -34.64 28.38
C ILE A 118 22.10 -36.13 28.58
N LEU A 119 22.30 -36.86 27.48
CA LEU A 119 22.72 -38.26 27.59
C LEU A 119 24.12 -38.40 28.19
N ILE A 120 25.09 -37.55 27.80
CA ILE A 120 26.48 -37.53 28.33
C ILE A 120 26.42 -37.36 29.87
N LEU A 121 25.57 -36.48 30.38
CA LEU A 121 25.45 -36.20 31.81
C LEU A 121 24.64 -37.26 32.56
N MET A 122 23.52 -37.69 32.00
CA MET A 122 22.54 -38.53 32.77
C MET A 122 22.86 -40.04 32.71
N ILE A 123 23.48 -40.54 31.63
CA ILE A 123 23.80 -41.98 31.51
C ILE A 123 24.75 -42.42 32.62
N PRO A 124 25.89 -41.75 32.91
CA PRO A 124 26.77 -42.12 34.01
C PRO A 124 26.08 -42.12 35.37
N LEU A 125 25.18 -41.16 35.63
CA LEU A 125 24.40 -41.06 36.84
C LEU A 125 23.41 -42.26 36.99
N ILE A 126 22.74 -42.64 35.92
CA ILE A 126 21.81 -43.78 35.87
C ILE A 126 22.58 -45.07 36.14
N ILE A 127 23.74 -45.25 35.46
CA ILE A 127 24.61 -46.41 35.64
C ILE A 127 25.12 -46.50 37.09
N TYR A 128 25.56 -45.38 37.67
CA TYR A 128 26.01 -45.33 39.06
C TYR A 128 24.92 -45.78 40.03
N PHE A 129 23.73 -45.26 39.93
CA PHE A 129 22.60 -45.65 40.81
C PHE A 129 22.23 -47.12 40.64
N PHE A 130 22.25 -47.66 39.43
CA PHE A 130 21.95 -49.07 39.16
C PHE A 130 22.96 -50.02 39.82
N PHE A 131 24.25 -49.64 39.82
CA PHE A 131 25.31 -50.51 40.40
C PHE A 131 25.54 -50.31 41.90
N ILE A 132 24.78 -49.49 42.60
CA ILE A 132 24.80 -49.41 44.08
C ILE A 132 24.43 -50.74 44.69
N GLY A 133 23.61 -51.56 44.00
CA GLY A 133 23.29 -52.94 44.42
C GLY A 133 22.24 -53.04 45.54
N GLU A 134 21.86 -51.96 46.16
CA GLU A 134 20.85 -51.88 47.22
C GLU A 134 19.48 -51.47 46.66
N TRP A 135 18.37 -51.80 47.32
CA TRP A 135 17.02 -51.51 46.83
C TRP A 135 16.77 -50.02 46.53
N TYR A 136 17.35 -49.12 47.32
CA TYR A 136 17.23 -47.67 47.10
C TYR A 136 17.99 -47.22 45.83
N GLY A 137 19.04 -47.95 45.42
CA GLY A 137 19.76 -47.70 44.17
C GLY A 137 18.84 -47.88 42.95
N TYR A 138 18.00 -48.92 42.94
CA TYR A 138 17.02 -49.14 41.88
C TYR A 138 15.94 -48.04 41.86
N VAL A 139 15.49 -47.58 43.04
CA VAL A 139 14.57 -46.45 43.13
C VAL A 139 15.19 -45.19 42.56
N LEU A 140 16.45 -44.86 42.90
CA LEU A 140 17.17 -43.72 42.37
C LEU A 140 17.41 -43.82 40.85
N THR A 141 17.63 -45.02 40.32
CA THR A 141 17.71 -45.29 38.90
C THR A 141 16.44 -44.90 38.17
N VAL A 142 15.28 -45.33 38.72
CA VAL A 142 13.98 -44.95 38.15
C VAL A 142 13.79 -43.43 38.19
N PHE A 143 14.13 -42.77 39.29
CA PHE A 143 14.08 -41.33 39.38
C PHE A 143 15.00 -40.65 38.38
N ALA A 144 16.23 -41.13 38.18
CA ALA A 144 17.17 -40.56 37.19
C ALA A 144 16.69 -40.76 35.74
N CYS A 145 16.09 -41.92 35.42
CA CYS A 145 15.44 -42.15 34.14
C CYS A 145 14.24 -41.21 33.93
N THR A 146 13.41 -41.06 34.95
CA THR A 146 12.26 -40.14 34.91
C THR A 146 12.73 -38.69 34.73
N LEU A 147 13.75 -38.27 35.50
CA LEU A 147 14.34 -36.94 35.34
C LEU A 147 14.89 -36.74 33.94
N THR A 148 15.60 -37.70 33.36
CA THR A 148 16.09 -37.67 32.00
C THR A 148 14.96 -37.45 31.00
N TRP A 149 13.87 -38.19 31.16
CA TRP A 149 12.68 -38.02 30.32
C TRP A 149 12.07 -36.61 30.46
N VAL A 150 11.95 -36.10 31.69
CA VAL A 150 11.44 -34.75 31.96
C VAL A 150 12.35 -33.68 31.33
N LEU A 151 13.68 -33.81 31.42
CA LEU A 151 14.63 -32.88 30.80
C LEU A 151 14.50 -32.89 29.28
N PHE A 152 14.35 -34.06 28.65
CA PHE A 152 14.09 -34.13 27.20
C PHE A 152 12.75 -33.48 26.84
N TYR A 153 11.71 -33.73 27.61
CA TYR A 153 10.41 -33.12 27.35
C TYR A 153 10.47 -31.61 27.49
N ALA A 154 11.05 -31.09 28.56
CA ALA A 154 11.20 -29.65 28.80
C ALA A 154 12.05 -28.97 27.71
N ALA A 155 13.21 -29.55 27.33
CA ALA A 155 14.06 -29.01 26.29
C ALA A 155 13.37 -29.03 24.91
N ASN A 156 12.61 -30.09 24.60
CA ASN A 156 11.85 -30.16 23.34
C ASN A 156 10.71 -29.14 23.30
N SER A 157 9.99 -28.95 24.40
CA SER A 157 8.94 -27.94 24.50
C SER A 157 9.50 -26.52 24.38
N ALA A 158 10.61 -26.24 25.06
CA ALA A 158 11.30 -24.95 24.93
C ALA A 158 11.80 -24.71 23.49
N HIS A 159 12.34 -25.73 22.83
CA HIS A 159 12.73 -25.65 21.42
C HIS A 159 11.55 -25.32 20.51
N GLN A 160 10.41 -25.98 20.67
CA GLN A 160 9.21 -25.73 19.89
C GLN A 160 8.71 -24.29 20.09
N LEU A 161 8.65 -23.83 21.35
CA LEU A 161 8.24 -22.46 21.68
C LEU A 161 9.18 -21.43 21.07
N LEU A 162 10.50 -21.65 21.14
CA LEU A 162 11.49 -20.75 20.51
C LEU A 162 11.34 -20.71 19.00
N MET A 163 11.15 -21.84 18.34
CA MET A 163 10.92 -21.90 16.89
C MET A 163 9.63 -21.22 16.51
N GLN A 164 8.57 -21.43 17.27
CA GLN A 164 7.27 -20.80 17.04
C GLN A 164 7.34 -19.27 17.25
N ALA A 165 7.99 -18.83 18.33
CA ALA A 165 8.19 -17.40 18.60
C ALA A 165 9.02 -16.73 17.49
N ASN A 166 10.08 -17.38 17.01
CA ASN A 166 10.90 -16.87 15.92
C ASN A 166 10.12 -16.82 14.60
N HIS A 167 9.30 -17.82 14.32
CA HIS A 167 8.46 -17.82 13.12
C HIS A 167 7.42 -16.69 13.18
N GLN A 168 6.75 -16.50 14.32
CA GLN A 168 5.81 -15.39 14.52
C GLN A 168 6.48 -14.01 14.45
N ALA A 169 7.73 -13.90 14.93
CA ALA A 169 8.48 -12.65 14.86
C ALA A 169 8.91 -12.29 13.42
N THR A 170 8.98 -13.25 12.49
CA THR A 170 9.53 -13.05 11.15
C THR A 170 8.53 -13.26 10.01
N HIS A 171 7.37 -13.87 10.27
CA HIS A 171 6.38 -14.23 9.25
C HIS A 171 4.99 -13.69 9.60
N ASP A 172 4.19 -13.43 8.57
CA ASP A 172 2.77 -13.12 8.66
C ASP A 172 1.96 -14.39 8.93
N ALA A 173 1.13 -14.38 9.95
CA ALA A 173 0.41 -15.56 10.43
C ALA A 173 -0.64 -16.09 9.44
N LEU A 174 -1.23 -15.22 8.60
CA LEU A 174 -2.25 -15.59 7.63
C LEU A 174 -1.65 -16.20 6.36
N THR A 175 -0.62 -15.55 5.83
CA THR A 175 -0.08 -15.85 4.50
C THR A 175 1.18 -16.70 4.52
N GLY A 176 1.87 -16.79 5.67
CA GLY A 176 3.16 -17.47 5.78
C GLY A 176 4.33 -16.77 5.06
N LEU A 177 4.11 -15.62 4.43
CA LEU A 177 5.18 -14.78 3.91
C LEU A 177 5.95 -14.11 5.05
N HIS A 178 7.09 -13.50 4.73
CA HIS A 178 7.75 -12.65 5.71
C HIS A 178 6.85 -11.48 6.11
N ASN A 179 7.00 -11.03 7.37
CA ASN A 179 6.29 -9.85 7.85
C ASN A 179 7.09 -8.56 7.55
N ARG A 180 6.45 -7.42 7.81
CA ARG A 180 7.03 -6.08 7.60
C ARG A 180 8.38 -5.90 8.29
N GLN A 181 8.52 -6.35 9.54
CA GLN A 181 9.74 -6.16 10.32
C GLN A 181 10.91 -6.90 9.70
N TYR A 182 10.74 -8.17 9.40
CA TYR A 182 11.77 -8.98 8.74
C TYR A 182 12.20 -8.37 7.40
N PHE A 183 11.22 -7.90 6.61
CA PHE A 183 11.49 -7.28 5.31
C PHE A 183 12.38 -6.04 5.44
N ILE A 184 12.04 -5.11 6.34
CA ILE A 184 12.80 -3.87 6.55
C ILE A 184 14.25 -4.18 6.98
N GLU A 185 14.43 -5.10 7.92
CA GLU A 185 15.77 -5.50 8.39
C GLU A 185 16.62 -6.09 7.26
N HIS A 186 16.02 -6.94 6.41
CA HIS A 186 16.72 -7.55 5.28
C HIS A 186 16.95 -6.56 4.12
N LEU A 187 16.02 -5.67 3.87
CA LEU A 187 16.19 -4.60 2.89
C LEU A 187 17.38 -3.71 3.27
N GLN A 188 17.50 -3.33 4.55
CA GLN A 188 18.62 -2.52 5.02
C GLN A 188 19.98 -3.25 4.85
N LYS A 189 20.04 -4.55 5.12
CA LYS A 189 21.24 -5.37 4.90
C LYS A 189 21.58 -5.46 3.41
N ARG A 190 20.58 -5.66 2.54
CA ARG A 190 20.76 -5.68 1.09
C ARG A 190 21.30 -4.35 0.57
N MET A 191 20.78 -3.23 1.05
CA MET A 191 21.24 -1.90 0.67
C MET A 191 22.72 -1.68 1.04
N ASN A 192 23.14 -2.14 2.22
CA ASN A 192 24.55 -2.07 2.60
C ASN A 192 25.43 -2.85 1.61
N SER A 193 25.00 -4.04 1.20
CA SER A 193 25.70 -4.83 0.18
C SER A 193 25.74 -4.16 -1.20
N LEU A 194 24.63 -3.54 -1.63
CA LEU A 194 24.55 -2.77 -2.88
C LEU A 194 25.47 -1.54 -2.85
N ASN A 195 25.62 -0.89 -1.67
CA ASN A 195 26.57 0.20 -1.47
C ASN A 195 28.03 -0.22 -1.71
N GLU A 196 28.38 -1.43 -1.28
CA GLU A 196 29.74 -1.97 -1.42
C GLU A 196 30.01 -2.47 -2.85
N SER A 197 29.05 -3.11 -3.50
CA SER A 197 29.19 -3.69 -4.83
C SER A 197 28.95 -2.70 -5.98
N GLY A 198 28.23 -1.60 -5.75
CA GLY A 198 27.80 -0.66 -6.79
C GLY A 198 26.69 -1.20 -7.69
N GLU A 199 26.03 -2.29 -7.28
CA GLU A 199 24.93 -2.93 -7.99
C GLU A 199 23.59 -2.22 -7.71
N PHE A 200 22.58 -2.58 -8.50
CA PHE A 200 21.20 -2.12 -8.39
C PHE A 200 20.27 -3.28 -8.04
N SER A 201 19.16 -2.99 -7.41
CA SER A 201 18.06 -3.93 -7.21
C SER A 201 16.74 -3.18 -7.37
N TYR A 202 15.61 -3.86 -7.36
CA TYR A 202 14.30 -3.22 -7.44
C TYR A 202 13.44 -3.55 -6.22
N LEU A 203 12.54 -2.66 -5.93
CA LEU A 203 11.49 -2.80 -4.93
C LEU A 203 10.13 -2.68 -5.63
N LEU A 204 9.25 -3.63 -5.42
CA LEU A 204 7.87 -3.59 -5.88
C LEU A 204 6.96 -3.49 -4.66
N LEU A 205 6.10 -2.49 -4.61
CA LEU A 205 5.00 -2.40 -3.66
C LEU A 205 3.70 -2.68 -4.39
N ILE A 206 2.93 -3.63 -3.92
CA ILE A 206 1.72 -4.18 -4.56
C ILE A 206 0.54 -4.00 -3.63
N ASP A 207 -0.54 -3.44 -4.13
CA ASP A 207 -1.81 -3.30 -3.42
C ASP A 207 -2.93 -3.91 -4.29
N LEU A 208 -3.82 -4.68 -3.66
CA LEU A 208 -4.93 -5.33 -4.38
C LEU A 208 -6.10 -4.36 -4.53
N ASP A 209 -6.43 -4.04 -5.76
CA ASP A 209 -7.48 -3.07 -6.05
C ASP A 209 -8.85 -3.57 -5.57
N HIS A 210 -9.57 -2.70 -4.86
CA HIS A 210 -10.92 -2.99 -4.36
C HIS A 210 -11.05 -4.20 -3.40
N PHE A 211 -9.96 -4.67 -2.78
CA PHE A 211 -10.01 -5.78 -1.83
C PHE A 211 -11.00 -5.56 -0.68
N LYS A 212 -11.14 -4.32 -0.23
CA LYS A 212 -12.13 -3.94 0.78
C LYS A 212 -13.55 -4.31 0.35
N ASN A 213 -13.91 -4.15 -0.91
CA ASN A 213 -15.25 -4.49 -1.42
C ASN A 213 -15.52 -6.00 -1.31
N VAL A 214 -14.49 -6.83 -1.47
CA VAL A 214 -14.59 -8.29 -1.26
C VAL A 214 -14.91 -8.59 0.19
N ASN A 215 -14.18 -7.98 1.13
CA ASN A 215 -14.43 -8.13 2.56
C ASN A 215 -15.84 -7.66 2.96
N ASP A 216 -16.24 -6.49 2.48
CA ASP A 216 -17.54 -5.89 2.80
C ASP A 216 -18.71 -6.70 2.23
N SER A 217 -18.52 -7.36 1.07
CA SER A 217 -19.57 -8.12 0.38
C SER A 217 -19.63 -9.60 0.77
N LEU A 218 -18.47 -10.27 0.98
CA LEU A 218 -18.37 -11.72 1.16
C LEU A 218 -17.81 -12.13 2.53
N GLY A 219 -17.41 -11.15 3.36
CA GLY A 219 -16.86 -11.38 4.68
C GLY A 219 -15.34 -11.61 4.71
N HIS A 220 -14.75 -11.37 5.87
CA HIS A 220 -13.29 -11.47 6.09
C HIS A 220 -12.72 -12.86 5.84
N ASP A 221 -13.47 -13.93 6.13
CA ASP A 221 -13.01 -15.31 5.91
C ASP A 221 -12.74 -15.61 4.42
N VAL A 222 -13.56 -15.06 3.52
CA VAL A 222 -13.36 -15.18 2.06
C VAL A 222 -12.19 -14.31 1.62
N GLY A 223 -12.06 -13.11 2.17
CA GLY A 223 -10.92 -12.23 1.93
C GLY A 223 -9.59 -12.86 2.34
N ASP A 224 -9.53 -13.51 3.49
CA ASP A 224 -8.33 -14.21 3.98
C ASP A 224 -7.91 -15.35 3.04
N ARG A 225 -8.86 -16.14 2.52
CA ARG A 225 -8.57 -17.19 1.52
C ARG A 225 -8.17 -16.63 0.16
N LEU A 226 -8.73 -15.48 -0.21
CA LEU A 226 -8.28 -14.76 -1.40
C LEU A 226 -6.82 -14.33 -1.24
N LEU A 227 -6.42 -13.75 -0.11
CA LEU A 227 -5.03 -13.38 0.17
C LEU A 227 -4.07 -14.57 0.10
N GLN A 228 -4.47 -15.73 0.62
CA GLN A 228 -3.67 -16.97 0.51
C GLN A 228 -3.52 -17.42 -0.96
N SER A 229 -4.57 -17.28 -1.76
CA SER A 229 -4.53 -17.57 -3.18
C SER A 229 -3.66 -16.60 -3.97
N VAL A 230 -3.69 -15.31 -3.60
CA VAL A 230 -2.79 -14.27 -4.13
C VAL A 230 -1.33 -14.63 -3.86
N VAL A 231 -1.00 -15.03 -2.64
CA VAL A 231 0.37 -15.44 -2.28
C VAL A 231 0.87 -16.59 -3.14
N SER A 232 0.02 -17.60 -3.37
CA SER A 232 0.40 -18.72 -4.23
C SER A 232 0.75 -18.26 -5.66
N ARG A 233 -0.03 -17.33 -6.22
CA ARG A 233 0.24 -16.75 -7.55
C ARG A 233 1.49 -15.89 -7.59
N LEU A 234 1.74 -15.10 -6.54
CA LEU A 234 2.97 -14.31 -6.41
C LEU A 234 4.21 -15.24 -6.41
N GLN A 235 4.18 -16.30 -5.60
CA GLN A 235 5.29 -17.25 -5.47
C GLN A 235 5.58 -18.03 -6.76
N GLU A 236 4.58 -18.27 -7.61
CA GLU A 236 4.77 -18.92 -8.91
C GLU A 236 5.60 -18.11 -9.91
N ARG A 237 5.63 -16.78 -9.76
CA ARG A 237 6.24 -15.87 -10.73
C ARG A 237 7.49 -15.17 -10.22
N ILE A 238 7.68 -15.12 -8.93
CA ILE A 238 8.81 -14.41 -8.34
C ILE A 238 10.09 -15.25 -8.49
N PRO A 239 11.18 -14.68 -9.06
CA PRO A 239 12.45 -15.36 -9.22
C PRO A 239 13.08 -15.77 -7.88
N GLN A 240 13.91 -16.82 -7.91
CA GLN A 240 14.69 -17.22 -6.73
C GLN A 240 15.65 -16.10 -6.30
N GLY A 241 15.78 -15.90 -4.99
CA GLY A 241 16.64 -14.85 -4.41
C GLY A 241 15.95 -13.52 -4.15
N CYS A 242 14.68 -13.37 -4.57
CA CYS A 242 13.84 -12.26 -4.16
C CYS A 242 13.27 -12.49 -2.75
N ILE A 243 13.05 -11.39 -2.01
CA ILE A 243 12.39 -11.42 -0.70
C ILE A 243 10.98 -10.91 -0.88
N VAL A 244 10.01 -11.68 -0.40
CA VAL A 244 8.58 -11.35 -0.47
C VAL A 244 8.03 -11.23 0.93
N ALA A 245 7.27 -10.17 1.18
CA ALA A 245 6.62 -9.95 2.47
C ALA A 245 5.22 -9.38 2.29
N ARG A 246 4.41 -9.54 3.33
CA ARG A 246 3.13 -8.82 3.49
C ARG A 246 3.31 -7.71 4.51
N LEU A 247 2.94 -6.49 4.14
CA LEU A 247 3.06 -5.32 5.03
C LEU A 247 1.86 -5.20 5.99
N GLY A 248 0.70 -5.66 5.56
CA GLY A 248 -0.57 -5.65 6.27
C GLY A 248 -1.74 -5.52 5.29
N GLY A 249 -2.96 -5.83 5.70
CA GLY A 249 -4.13 -5.73 4.83
C GLY A 249 -3.94 -6.47 3.50
N ASP A 250 -4.04 -5.73 2.41
CA ASP A 250 -3.90 -6.14 1.01
C ASP A 250 -2.58 -5.74 0.36
N GLU A 251 -1.59 -5.27 1.18
CA GLU A 251 -0.30 -4.80 0.69
C GLU A 251 0.78 -5.88 0.77
N PHE A 252 1.46 -6.09 -0.37
CA PHE A 252 2.62 -6.97 -0.51
C PHE A 252 3.83 -6.19 -1.00
N ILE A 253 5.02 -6.66 -0.63
CA ILE A 253 6.27 -6.02 -1.03
C ILE A 253 7.29 -7.06 -1.46
N ILE A 254 8.05 -6.74 -2.52
CA ILE A 254 9.06 -7.63 -3.10
C ILE A 254 10.35 -6.84 -3.27
N ALA A 255 11.46 -7.37 -2.75
CA ALA A 255 12.80 -6.91 -3.10
C ALA A 255 13.42 -7.89 -4.10
N GLY A 256 13.79 -7.39 -5.26
CA GLY A 256 14.25 -8.17 -6.40
C GLY A 256 15.70 -8.63 -6.33
N SER A 257 16.18 -9.25 -7.39
CA SER A 257 17.58 -9.67 -7.55
C SER A 257 18.51 -8.48 -7.80
N ASN A 258 19.82 -8.69 -7.68
CA ASN A 258 20.82 -7.67 -7.95
C ASN A 258 21.17 -7.62 -9.44
N PHE A 259 21.47 -6.42 -9.92
CA PHE A 259 21.88 -6.13 -11.31
C PHE A 259 23.09 -5.19 -11.32
N VAL A 260 23.99 -5.42 -12.26
CA VAL A 260 25.17 -4.55 -12.45
C VAL A 260 24.76 -3.26 -13.17
N ASP A 261 23.78 -3.33 -14.08
CA ASP A 261 23.30 -2.22 -14.88
C ASP A 261 21.91 -1.76 -14.43
N ARG A 262 21.75 -0.44 -14.31
CA ARG A 262 20.49 0.18 -13.88
C ARG A 262 19.35 -0.05 -14.87
N GLU A 263 19.60 0.12 -16.16
CA GLU A 263 18.58 -0.06 -17.20
C GLU A 263 18.09 -1.52 -17.27
N ALA A 264 19.00 -2.48 -17.07
CA ALA A 264 18.64 -3.89 -16.99
C ALA A 264 17.76 -4.18 -15.76
N CYS A 265 18.04 -3.53 -14.62
CA CYS A 265 17.23 -3.60 -13.41
C CYS A 265 15.84 -3.01 -13.63
N GLU A 266 15.74 -1.84 -14.26
CA GLU A 266 14.48 -1.17 -14.58
C GLU A 266 13.59 -2.02 -15.52
N ARG A 267 14.18 -2.57 -16.59
CA ARG A 267 13.46 -3.47 -17.50
C ARG A 267 12.95 -4.73 -16.79
N ALA A 268 13.80 -5.37 -15.98
CA ALA A 268 13.43 -6.55 -15.23
C ALA A 268 12.31 -6.27 -14.21
N ALA A 269 12.36 -5.11 -13.53
CA ALA A 269 11.33 -4.68 -12.59
C ALA A 269 9.97 -4.46 -13.26
N LEU A 270 9.94 -3.84 -14.42
CA LEU A 270 8.71 -3.62 -15.20
C LEU A 270 8.16 -4.95 -15.73
N GLU A 271 9.03 -5.78 -16.34
CA GLU A 271 8.63 -7.08 -16.88
C GLU A 271 8.01 -7.99 -15.83
N ILE A 272 8.64 -8.12 -14.65
CA ILE A 272 8.08 -8.93 -13.56
C ILE A 272 6.77 -8.32 -13.03
N SER A 273 6.66 -7.00 -12.96
CA SER A 273 5.44 -6.32 -12.52
C SER A 273 4.28 -6.58 -13.47
N GLU A 274 4.48 -6.50 -14.78
CA GLU A 274 3.47 -6.81 -15.79
C GLU A 274 3.03 -8.27 -15.73
N GLN A 275 3.99 -9.21 -15.58
CA GLN A 275 3.69 -10.62 -15.41
C GLN A 275 2.89 -10.88 -14.13
N LEU A 276 3.19 -10.19 -13.02
CA LEU A 276 2.45 -10.29 -11.77
C LEU A 276 1.02 -9.75 -11.93
N ILE A 277 0.84 -8.58 -12.54
CA ILE A 277 -0.50 -8.02 -12.82
C ILE A 277 -1.32 -9.01 -13.66
N ALA A 278 -0.77 -9.50 -14.76
CA ALA A 278 -1.45 -10.45 -15.62
C ALA A 278 -1.86 -11.73 -14.87
N LYS A 279 -0.99 -12.24 -13.98
CA LYS A 279 -1.27 -13.44 -13.18
C LYS A 279 -2.29 -13.17 -12.08
N LEU A 280 -2.25 -12.01 -11.44
CA LEU A 280 -3.19 -11.64 -10.39
C LEU A 280 -4.60 -11.43 -10.92
N LYS A 281 -4.76 -10.98 -12.16
CA LYS A 281 -6.05 -10.80 -12.83
C LYS A 281 -6.77 -12.10 -13.21
N GLU A 282 -6.09 -13.25 -13.24
CA GLU A 282 -6.78 -14.51 -13.48
C GLU A 282 -7.91 -14.71 -12.46
N THR A 283 -9.02 -15.31 -12.88
CA THR A 283 -10.16 -15.58 -11.99
C THR A 283 -9.75 -16.37 -10.76
N TYR A 284 -10.16 -15.92 -9.59
CA TYR A 284 -10.05 -16.67 -8.34
C TYR A 284 -11.34 -17.45 -8.10
N VAL A 285 -11.20 -18.68 -7.64
CA VAL A 285 -12.34 -19.49 -7.19
C VAL A 285 -12.13 -19.80 -5.72
N VAL A 286 -12.90 -19.13 -4.88
CA VAL A 286 -12.86 -19.32 -3.43
C VAL A 286 -14.28 -19.60 -2.94
N ASP A 287 -14.50 -20.75 -2.30
CA ASP A 287 -15.82 -21.17 -1.78
C ASP A 287 -16.98 -21.03 -2.76
N GLN A 288 -16.78 -21.45 -4.00
CA GLN A 288 -17.75 -21.33 -5.10
C GLN A 288 -17.99 -19.90 -5.63
N HIS A 289 -17.31 -18.88 -5.07
CA HIS A 289 -17.33 -17.53 -5.60
C HIS A 289 -16.24 -17.36 -6.66
N HIS A 290 -16.64 -16.86 -7.84
CA HIS A 290 -15.72 -16.44 -8.89
C HIS A 290 -15.42 -14.96 -8.70
N MET A 291 -14.15 -14.61 -8.45
CA MET A 291 -13.73 -13.25 -8.19
C MET A 291 -12.66 -12.80 -9.17
N TYR A 292 -12.72 -11.53 -9.52
CA TYR A 292 -11.70 -10.83 -10.29
C TYR A 292 -11.13 -9.71 -9.43
N ILE A 293 -9.82 -9.66 -9.30
CA ILE A 293 -9.13 -8.61 -8.58
C ILE A 293 -7.91 -8.19 -9.40
N SER A 294 -7.70 -6.90 -9.53
CA SER A 294 -6.49 -6.33 -10.12
C SER A 294 -5.52 -5.88 -9.02
N ALA A 295 -4.36 -5.38 -9.41
CA ALA A 295 -3.39 -4.85 -8.48
C ALA A 295 -2.74 -3.58 -9.03
N SER A 296 -2.45 -2.66 -8.13
CA SER A 296 -1.65 -1.46 -8.38
C SER A 296 -0.23 -1.70 -7.88
N ILE A 297 0.77 -1.53 -8.75
CA ILE A 297 2.18 -1.80 -8.42
C ILE A 297 3.00 -0.51 -8.57
N GLY A 298 3.69 -0.14 -7.49
CA GLY A 298 4.71 0.90 -7.50
C GLY A 298 6.11 0.30 -7.49
N VAL A 299 6.99 0.81 -8.32
CA VAL A 299 8.37 0.35 -8.48
C VAL A 299 9.35 1.42 -8.03
N SER A 300 10.30 1.07 -7.19
CA SER A 300 11.49 1.89 -6.88
C SER A 300 12.77 1.13 -7.17
N ILE A 301 13.81 1.82 -7.66
CA ILE A 301 15.11 1.23 -7.96
C ILE A 301 16.07 1.47 -6.81
N LEU A 302 16.45 0.40 -6.14
CA LEU A 302 17.41 0.40 -5.06
C LEU A 302 18.81 0.66 -5.60
N SER A 303 19.46 1.70 -5.12
CA SER A 303 20.85 2.00 -5.42
C SER A 303 21.61 2.29 -4.13
N GLY A 304 22.90 1.98 -4.10
CA GLY A 304 23.73 2.20 -2.92
C GLY A 304 23.95 3.65 -2.49
N ARG A 305 23.35 4.61 -3.18
CA ARG A 305 23.51 6.06 -2.90
C ARG A 305 22.53 6.62 -1.89
N SER A 306 21.54 5.87 -1.47
CA SER A 306 20.50 6.31 -0.53
C SER A 306 20.68 5.70 0.86
N ALA A 307 20.47 6.49 1.87
CA ALA A 307 20.83 6.15 3.24
C ALA A 307 19.79 5.30 4.00
N ASN A 308 18.56 5.06 3.48
CA ASN A 308 17.50 4.47 4.30
C ASN A 308 16.52 3.61 3.50
N ALA A 309 16.24 2.39 4.00
CA ALA A 309 15.25 1.47 3.43
C ALA A 309 13.84 2.10 3.34
N HIS A 310 13.47 2.95 4.30
CA HIS A 310 12.16 3.61 4.30
C HIS A 310 11.97 4.59 3.14
N SER A 311 13.04 5.23 2.63
CA SER A 311 12.93 6.14 1.50
C SER A 311 12.50 5.41 0.23
N PHE A 312 13.05 4.22 -0.03
CA PHE A 312 12.66 3.43 -1.20
C PHE A 312 11.26 2.85 -1.10
N ILE A 313 10.82 2.48 0.11
CA ILE A 313 9.43 2.07 0.33
C ILE A 313 8.50 3.26 0.06
N LYS A 314 8.84 4.47 0.53
CA LYS A 314 8.08 5.70 0.23
C LYS A 314 8.05 6.00 -1.26
N GLU A 315 9.15 5.84 -1.99
CA GLU A 315 9.20 6.02 -3.45
C GLU A 315 8.26 5.04 -4.17
N ALA A 316 8.29 3.75 -3.80
CA ALA A 316 7.39 2.76 -4.35
C ALA A 316 5.91 3.05 -4.00
N ASP A 317 5.62 3.54 -2.80
CA ASP A 317 4.29 3.95 -2.36
C ASP A 317 3.75 5.13 -3.20
N ILE A 318 4.58 6.15 -3.43
CA ILE A 318 4.26 7.28 -4.32
C ILE A 318 3.94 6.79 -5.73
N ALA A 319 4.73 5.87 -6.28
CA ALA A 319 4.49 5.32 -7.61
C ALA A 319 3.20 4.49 -7.65
N MET A 320 2.90 3.69 -6.63
CA MET A 320 1.67 2.92 -6.48
C MET A 320 0.44 3.84 -6.36
N TYR A 321 0.55 4.94 -5.62
CA TYR A 321 -0.51 5.94 -5.52
C TYR A 321 -0.84 6.56 -6.89
N GLU A 322 0.16 6.86 -7.71
CA GLU A 322 -0.03 7.35 -9.09
C GLU A 322 -0.77 6.32 -9.96
N VAL A 323 -0.52 5.01 -9.77
CA VAL A 323 -1.31 3.95 -10.45
C VAL A 323 -2.76 4.05 -10.03
N LYS A 324 -3.03 4.13 -8.72
CA LYS A 324 -4.39 4.23 -8.18
C LYS A 324 -5.13 5.47 -8.68
N ALA A 325 -4.44 6.61 -8.76
CA ALA A 325 -5.00 7.87 -9.24
C ALA A 325 -5.35 7.84 -10.73
N LYS A 326 -4.62 7.06 -11.55
CA LYS A 326 -4.85 6.94 -13.00
C LYS A 326 -5.79 5.79 -13.41
N GLY A 327 -6.55 5.25 -12.47
CA GLY A 327 -7.57 4.23 -12.76
C GLY A 327 -7.21 2.83 -12.29
N ARG A 328 -6.15 2.66 -11.49
CA ARG A 328 -5.68 1.38 -10.94
C ARG A 328 -5.16 0.43 -12.01
N ASP A 329 -4.94 -0.84 -11.62
CA ASP A 329 -4.68 -1.93 -12.56
C ASP A 329 -3.48 -1.69 -13.47
N GLY A 330 -2.33 -1.37 -12.87
CA GLY A 330 -1.14 -1.03 -13.63
C GLY A 330 0.12 -0.98 -12.80
N VAL A 331 1.18 -0.52 -13.45
CA VAL A 331 2.50 -0.32 -12.82
C VAL A 331 3.06 1.04 -13.18
N PHE A 332 3.64 1.72 -12.20
CA PHE A 332 4.50 2.89 -12.41
C PHE A 332 5.83 2.72 -11.71
N MET A 333 6.88 3.20 -12.37
CA MET A 333 8.19 3.35 -11.76
C MET A 333 8.31 4.77 -11.21
N PHE A 334 8.80 4.89 -9.99
CA PHE A 334 9.01 6.15 -9.32
C PHE A 334 9.93 7.08 -10.13
N ASN A 335 9.55 8.33 -10.20
CA ASN A 335 10.39 9.46 -10.61
C ASN A 335 10.16 10.66 -9.68
N GLU A 336 11.11 11.59 -9.65
CA GLU A 336 11.04 12.76 -8.75
C GLU A 336 9.82 13.66 -9.01
N GLU A 337 9.31 13.71 -10.25
CA GLU A 337 8.11 14.48 -10.57
C GLU A 337 6.86 13.94 -9.87
N MET A 338 6.79 12.62 -9.64
CA MET A 338 5.69 12.01 -8.87
C MET A 338 5.70 12.47 -7.42
N SER A 339 6.89 12.57 -6.80
CA SER A 339 7.00 13.10 -5.43
C SER A 339 6.47 14.53 -5.34
N ASN A 340 6.87 15.39 -6.27
CA ASN A 340 6.41 16.77 -6.32
C ASN A 340 4.88 16.86 -6.53
N ARG A 341 4.31 15.97 -7.35
CA ARG A 341 2.84 15.93 -7.55
C ARG A 341 2.10 15.52 -6.30
N VAL A 342 2.57 14.48 -5.58
CA VAL A 342 1.94 14.05 -4.32
C VAL A 342 2.04 15.12 -3.25
N GLU A 343 3.19 15.79 -3.11
CA GLU A 343 3.35 16.90 -2.18
C GLU A 343 2.41 18.06 -2.53
N SER A 344 2.33 18.44 -3.81
CA SER A 344 1.38 19.45 -4.27
C SER A 344 -0.08 19.04 -4.02
N HIS A 345 -0.43 17.77 -4.24
CA HIS A 345 -1.77 17.25 -3.99
C HIS A 345 -2.18 17.38 -2.51
N LEU A 346 -1.30 16.95 -1.61
CA LEU A 346 -1.53 17.06 -0.16
C LEU A 346 -1.63 18.52 0.30
N GLU A 347 -0.83 19.41 -0.29
CA GLU A 347 -0.89 20.83 0.05
C GLU A 347 -2.19 21.47 -0.47
N ILE A 348 -2.61 21.14 -1.69
CA ILE A 348 -3.90 21.57 -2.25
C ILE A 348 -5.04 21.06 -1.37
N GLU A 349 -5.07 19.78 -1.01
CA GLU A 349 -6.09 19.20 -0.14
C GLU A 349 -6.20 19.95 1.19
N ARG A 350 -5.07 20.15 1.85
CA ARG A 350 -5.00 20.87 3.13
C ARG A 350 -5.53 22.28 3.05
N LEU A 351 -5.17 23.02 2.00
CA LEU A 351 -5.56 24.43 1.83
C LEU A 351 -7.00 24.57 1.33
N LEU A 352 -7.48 23.65 0.49
CA LEU A 352 -8.82 23.65 -0.05
C LEU A 352 -9.89 23.56 1.05
N HIS A 353 -9.60 22.84 2.13
CA HIS A 353 -10.49 22.74 3.28
C HIS A 353 -10.88 24.10 3.90
N PHE A 354 -10.00 25.08 3.77
CA PHE A 354 -10.23 26.43 4.28
C PHE A 354 -10.62 27.45 3.20
N ALA A 355 -10.57 27.07 1.94
CA ALA A 355 -10.71 27.99 0.81
C ALA A 355 -12.06 28.72 0.77
N LEU A 356 -13.15 28.03 1.16
CA LEU A 356 -14.49 28.64 1.24
C LEU A 356 -14.58 29.65 2.39
N ALA A 357 -14.10 29.29 3.57
CA ALA A 357 -14.13 30.17 4.75
C ALA A 357 -13.27 31.43 4.53
N ASN A 358 -12.21 31.33 3.75
CA ASN A 358 -11.29 32.42 3.44
C ASN A 358 -11.74 33.27 2.22
N ASN A 359 -12.87 32.93 1.56
CA ASN A 359 -13.34 33.58 0.32
C ASN A 359 -12.31 33.51 -0.83
N GLU A 360 -11.59 32.40 -0.94
CA GLU A 360 -10.55 32.20 -1.97
C GLU A 360 -11.16 31.63 -3.27
N ILE A 361 -12.39 31.12 -3.22
CA ILE A 361 -13.12 30.60 -4.37
C ILE A 361 -13.99 31.69 -4.97
N THR A 362 -13.86 31.89 -6.28
CA THR A 362 -14.64 32.84 -7.06
C THR A 362 -15.18 32.17 -8.31
N LEU A 363 -16.21 32.78 -8.94
CA LEU A 363 -16.74 32.34 -10.22
C LEU A 363 -16.26 33.28 -11.33
N HIS A 364 -15.77 32.70 -12.42
CA HIS A 364 -15.61 33.37 -13.68
C HIS A 364 -16.69 32.89 -14.65
N PHE A 365 -17.04 33.70 -15.61
CA PHE A 365 -18.12 33.44 -16.54
C PHE A 365 -17.57 33.46 -17.96
N GLN A 366 -17.77 32.37 -18.71
CA GLN A 366 -17.37 32.30 -20.11
C GLN A 366 -18.61 32.50 -20.99
N PRO A 367 -18.60 33.51 -21.86
CA PRO A 367 -19.75 33.80 -22.71
C PRO A 367 -19.94 32.74 -23.79
N GLN A 368 -21.23 32.41 -24.06
CA GLN A 368 -21.68 31.51 -25.10
C GLN A 368 -22.34 32.36 -26.21
N PHE A 369 -22.06 32.04 -27.46
CA PHE A 369 -22.44 32.82 -28.61
C PHE A 369 -23.35 32.06 -29.56
N ASP A 370 -24.29 32.78 -30.18
CA ASP A 370 -25.08 32.26 -31.30
C ASP A 370 -24.34 32.35 -32.65
N ARG A 371 -25.02 31.96 -33.73
CA ARG A 371 -24.46 31.97 -35.09
C ARG A 371 -24.15 33.40 -35.59
N GLU A 372 -24.83 34.39 -35.07
CA GLU A 372 -24.68 35.82 -35.38
C GLU A 372 -23.58 36.49 -34.52
N GLY A 373 -22.98 35.77 -33.60
CA GLY A 373 -21.96 36.26 -32.67
C GLY A 373 -22.49 37.12 -31.53
N ARG A 374 -23.79 36.98 -31.18
CA ARG A 374 -24.41 37.60 -30.01
C ARG A 374 -24.23 36.71 -28.78
N ILE A 375 -24.07 37.31 -27.64
CA ILE A 375 -23.98 36.60 -26.38
C ILE A 375 -25.39 36.12 -25.98
N ILE A 376 -25.58 34.81 -25.94
CA ILE A 376 -26.86 34.18 -25.54
C ILE A 376 -26.78 33.51 -24.18
N GLY A 377 -25.59 33.23 -23.69
CA GLY A 377 -25.43 32.52 -22.43
C GLY A 377 -24.05 32.73 -21.79
N ALA A 378 -23.91 32.11 -20.63
CA ALA A 378 -22.66 32.06 -19.90
C ALA A 378 -22.53 30.74 -19.15
N GLU A 379 -21.30 30.18 -19.15
CA GLU A 379 -20.93 29.08 -18.28
C GLU A 379 -20.18 29.61 -17.06
N SER A 380 -20.60 29.16 -15.86
CA SER A 380 -19.93 29.48 -14.59
C SER A 380 -18.79 28.51 -14.32
N LEU A 381 -17.60 29.04 -14.12
CA LEU A 381 -16.38 28.29 -13.95
C LEU A 381 -15.68 28.68 -12.64
N ALA A 382 -15.55 27.74 -11.72
CA ALA A 382 -14.87 27.98 -10.45
C ALA A 382 -13.39 28.35 -10.65
N ARG A 383 -12.91 29.29 -9.84
CA ARG A 383 -11.51 29.71 -9.77
C ARG A 383 -11.08 29.76 -8.32
N TRP A 384 -9.90 29.25 -8.06
CA TRP A 384 -9.31 29.29 -6.74
C TRP A 384 -8.01 30.08 -6.75
N ASN A 385 -7.98 31.15 -5.96
CA ASN A 385 -6.80 32.00 -5.78
C ASN A 385 -6.38 31.94 -4.31
N ASN A 386 -5.32 31.15 -4.04
CA ASN A 386 -4.79 30.99 -2.70
C ASN A 386 -3.56 31.88 -2.50
N PRO A 387 -3.39 32.54 -1.32
CA PRO A 387 -2.24 33.42 -1.08
C PRO A 387 -0.87 32.74 -1.18
N THR A 388 -0.80 31.42 -0.90
CA THR A 388 0.44 30.62 -0.92
C THR A 388 0.68 29.98 -2.29
N LEU A 389 -0.36 29.35 -2.87
CA LEU A 389 -0.26 28.60 -4.12
C LEU A 389 -0.46 29.48 -5.37
N GLY A 390 -0.96 30.71 -5.20
CA GLY A 390 -1.40 31.52 -6.33
C GLY A 390 -2.71 30.99 -6.93
N SER A 391 -2.84 31.11 -8.26
CA SER A 391 -4.01 30.59 -8.99
C SER A 391 -3.91 29.10 -9.21
N VAL A 392 -4.79 28.33 -8.56
CA VAL A 392 -4.87 26.86 -8.68
C VAL A 392 -5.89 26.49 -9.75
N SER A 393 -5.48 25.63 -10.69
CA SER A 393 -6.35 25.20 -11.80
C SER A 393 -7.52 24.33 -11.30
N PRO A 394 -8.75 24.50 -11.84
CA PRO A 394 -9.87 23.61 -11.58
C PRO A 394 -9.54 22.12 -11.82
N ALA A 395 -8.77 21.82 -12.85
CA ALA A 395 -8.30 20.45 -13.14
C ALA A 395 -7.42 19.84 -12.02
N GLN A 396 -6.88 20.68 -11.12
CA GLN A 396 -6.10 20.21 -9.97
C GLN A 396 -6.97 20.09 -8.73
N PHE A 397 -7.80 21.11 -8.40
CA PHE A 397 -8.49 21.09 -7.10
C PHE A 397 -9.87 20.40 -7.14
N ILE A 398 -10.58 20.38 -8.29
CA ILE A 398 -11.88 19.69 -8.37
C ILE A 398 -11.78 18.19 -8.11
N PRO A 399 -10.84 17.43 -8.74
CA PRO A 399 -10.66 16.01 -8.42
C PRO A 399 -10.34 15.75 -6.95
N ILE A 400 -9.55 16.63 -6.32
CA ILE A 400 -9.24 16.55 -4.89
C ILE A 400 -10.49 16.80 -4.03
N ALA A 401 -11.29 17.82 -4.38
CA ALA A 401 -12.55 18.08 -3.72
C ALA A 401 -13.52 16.89 -3.82
N GLU A 402 -13.56 16.22 -4.96
CA GLU A 402 -14.35 15.01 -5.17
C GLU A 402 -13.86 13.85 -4.31
N GLN A 403 -12.56 13.56 -4.29
CA GLN A 403 -11.97 12.48 -3.50
C GLN A 403 -12.20 12.67 -2.00
N THR A 404 -12.05 13.89 -1.50
CA THR A 404 -12.20 14.23 -0.07
C THR A 404 -13.66 14.42 0.36
N GLY A 405 -14.59 14.67 -0.59
CA GLY A 405 -15.98 15.01 -0.32
C GLY A 405 -16.26 16.49 -0.14
N LEU A 406 -15.24 17.34 -0.15
CA LEU A 406 -15.38 18.81 -0.10
C LEU A 406 -16.17 19.36 -1.27
N ILE A 407 -16.28 18.61 -2.37
CA ILE A 407 -17.04 19.00 -3.56
C ILE A 407 -18.54 19.28 -3.26
N VAL A 408 -19.10 18.67 -2.20
CA VAL A 408 -20.51 18.90 -1.82
C VAL A 408 -20.70 20.32 -1.28
N GLU A 409 -19.80 20.76 -0.38
CA GLU A 409 -19.83 22.13 0.17
C GLU A 409 -19.43 23.16 -0.90
N LEU A 410 -18.38 22.86 -1.65
CA LEU A 410 -17.92 23.70 -2.76
C LEU A 410 -19.01 23.87 -3.83
N GLY A 411 -19.67 22.77 -4.20
CA GLY A 411 -20.74 22.78 -5.18
C GLY A 411 -21.97 23.57 -4.69
N HIS A 412 -22.31 23.46 -3.42
CA HIS A 412 -23.37 24.30 -2.83
C HIS A 412 -23.03 25.79 -2.93
N TYR A 413 -21.81 26.19 -2.59
CA TYR A 413 -21.33 27.56 -2.73
C TYR A 413 -21.37 28.06 -4.17
N ILE A 414 -20.96 27.21 -5.13
CA ILE A 414 -20.98 27.53 -6.57
C ILE A 414 -22.43 27.75 -7.03
N LEU A 415 -23.35 26.87 -6.66
CA LEU A 415 -24.78 26.99 -6.99
C LEU A 415 -25.39 28.28 -6.41
N GLU A 416 -25.19 28.55 -5.11
CA GLU A 416 -25.73 29.75 -4.46
C GLU A 416 -25.18 31.02 -5.12
N THR A 417 -23.87 31.09 -5.38
CA THR A 417 -23.22 32.23 -6.02
C THR A 417 -23.72 32.41 -7.45
N GLY A 418 -23.84 31.31 -8.21
CA GLY A 418 -24.34 31.32 -9.58
C GLY A 418 -25.79 31.79 -9.66
N PHE A 419 -26.68 31.27 -8.80
CA PHE A 419 -28.09 31.67 -8.78
C PHE A 419 -28.28 33.16 -8.40
N ARG A 420 -27.51 33.60 -7.40
CA ARG A 420 -27.48 35.03 -7.04
C ARG A 420 -27.01 35.91 -8.20
N THR A 421 -25.94 35.51 -8.89
CA THR A 421 -25.42 36.26 -10.05
C THR A 421 -26.43 36.30 -11.20
N LEU A 422 -27.10 35.20 -11.50
CA LEU A 422 -28.16 35.17 -12.54
C LEU A 422 -29.33 36.12 -12.19
N ARG A 423 -29.70 36.19 -10.92
CA ARG A 423 -30.70 37.14 -10.42
C ARG A 423 -30.24 38.60 -10.59
N GLU A 424 -29.03 38.92 -10.13
CA GLU A 424 -28.43 40.24 -10.24
C GLU A 424 -28.36 40.69 -11.71
N TRP A 425 -27.93 39.83 -12.63
CA TRP A 425 -27.87 40.13 -14.06
C TRP A 425 -29.21 40.51 -14.64
N ARG A 426 -30.27 39.78 -14.32
CA ARG A 426 -31.61 40.15 -14.76
C ARG A 426 -32.01 41.54 -14.23
N ASP A 427 -31.76 41.78 -12.94
CA ASP A 427 -32.12 43.05 -12.30
C ASP A 427 -31.30 44.22 -12.85
N GLU A 428 -30.08 43.95 -13.38
CA GLU A 428 -29.21 44.91 -14.07
C GLU A 428 -29.46 45.02 -15.59
N GLY A 429 -30.45 44.28 -16.13
CA GLY A 429 -30.77 44.29 -17.56
C GLY A 429 -29.88 43.46 -18.45
N ILE A 430 -29.05 42.57 -17.90
CA ILE A 430 -28.31 41.55 -18.63
C ILE A 430 -29.22 40.33 -18.81
N CYS A 431 -29.74 40.13 -20.03
CA CYS A 431 -30.71 39.07 -20.33
C CYS A 431 -30.02 37.95 -21.11
N LEU A 432 -29.72 36.87 -20.44
CA LEU A 432 -29.20 35.64 -21.05
C LEU A 432 -30.33 34.67 -21.35
N ASP A 433 -30.21 33.86 -22.40
CA ASP A 433 -31.13 32.76 -22.74
C ASP A 433 -30.77 31.47 -22.01
N GLN A 434 -29.49 31.36 -21.58
CA GLN A 434 -29.01 30.21 -20.81
C GLN A 434 -27.86 30.57 -19.86
N PHE A 435 -27.82 29.83 -18.74
CA PHE A 435 -26.76 29.94 -17.74
C PHE A 435 -26.38 28.56 -17.23
N SER A 436 -25.15 28.17 -17.49
CA SER A 436 -24.66 26.80 -17.23
C SER A 436 -23.84 26.72 -15.94
N ILE A 437 -24.06 25.65 -15.18
CA ILE A 437 -23.31 25.31 -13.96
C ILE A 437 -22.91 23.84 -14.00
N ASN A 438 -21.62 23.58 -13.82
CA ASN A 438 -21.07 22.23 -13.71
C ASN A 438 -21.46 21.56 -12.40
N ILE A 439 -21.98 20.33 -12.46
CA ILE A 439 -22.40 19.52 -11.31
C ILE A 439 -21.56 18.24 -11.25
N SER A 440 -20.80 18.06 -10.16
CA SER A 440 -20.03 16.82 -9.99
C SER A 440 -20.95 15.62 -9.71
N MET A 441 -20.52 14.44 -10.13
CA MET A 441 -21.21 13.19 -9.86
C MET A 441 -21.49 12.99 -8.37
N ARG A 442 -20.49 13.23 -7.53
CA ARG A 442 -20.61 13.04 -6.08
C ARG A 442 -21.61 14.00 -5.44
N GLN A 443 -21.69 15.20 -5.95
CA GLN A 443 -22.71 16.18 -5.55
C GLN A 443 -24.10 15.75 -6.01
N PHE A 444 -24.24 15.36 -7.28
CA PHE A 444 -25.50 14.94 -7.89
C PHE A 444 -26.12 13.73 -7.19
N THR A 445 -25.32 12.77 -6.76
CA THR A 445 -25.77 11.57 -6.05
C THR A 445 -25.95 11.79 -4.54
N HIS A 446 -25.61 12.96 -4.01
CA HIS A 446 -25.77 13.26 -2.58
C HIS A 446 -27.26 13.34 -2.21
N HIS A 447 -27.63 12.75 -1.09
CA HIS A 447 -29.04 12.61 -0.67
C HIS A 447 -29.76 13.96 -0.51
N ALA A 448 -29.08 15.01 -0.08
CA ALA A 448 -29.63 16.34 0.14
C ALA A 448 -29.58 17.26 -1.10
N PHE A 449 -29.03 16.79 -2.24
CA PHE A 449 -28.76 17.64 -3.40
C PHE A 449 -30.05 18.32 -3.95
N VAL A 450 -31.08 17.53 -4.16
CA VAL A 450 -32.35 18.06 -4.73
C VAL A 450 -32.97 19.09 -3.81
N GLU A 451 -33.02 18.81 -2.51
CA GLU A 451 -33.59 19.73 -1.51
C GLU A 451 -32.79 21.03 -1.43
N GLN A 452 -31.45 20.94 -1.50
CA GLN A 452 -30.57 22.13 -1.54
C GLN A 452 -30.84 23.00 -2.78
N VAL A 453 -31.00 22.38 -3.95
CA VAL A 453 -31.30 23.10 -5.19
C VAL A 453 -32.65 23.75 -5.13
N GLU A 454 -33.69 23.03 -4.66
CA GLU A 454 -35.06 23.58 -4.52
C GLU A 454 -35.09 24.78 -3.55
N ASP A 455 -34.36 24.72 -2.44
CA ASP A 455 -34.25 25.85 -1.50
C ASP A 455 -33.56 27.07 -2.14
N LEU A 456 -32.46 26.86 -2.89
CA LEU A 456 -31.77 27.94 -3.61
C LEU A 456 -32.66 28.54 -4.72
N VAL A 457 -33.39 27.70 -5.48
CA VAL A 457 -34.38 28.17 -6.46
C VAL A 457 -35.41 29.06 -5.80
N GLN A 458 -35.98 28.63 -4.71
CA GLN A 458 -37.02 29.41 -3.99
C GLN A 458 -36.49 30.77 -3.50
N ARG A 459 -35.20 30.85 -3.12
CA ARG A 459 -34.58 32.09 -2.62
C ARG A 459 -34.20 33.07 -3.71
N TYR A 460 -33.68 32.59 -4.84
CA TYR A 460 -33.03 33.45 -5.81
C TYR A 460 -33.72 33.51 -7.17
N LEU A 461 -34.47 32.48 -7.58
CA LEU A 461 -34.95 32.34 -8.95
C LEU A 461 -36.49 32.37 -8.99
N ASP A 462 -37.04 32.83 -10.09
CA ASP A 462 -38.43 32.64 -10.47
C ASP A 462 -38.51 31.66 -11.67
N GLU A 463 -39.73 31.38 -12.12
CA GLU A 463 -39.98 30.42 -13.20
C GLU A 463 -39.21 30.77 -14.48
N GLU A 464 -39.13 32.06 -14.84
CA GLU A 464 -38.40 32.51 -16.03
C GLU A 464 -36.90 32.21 -15.92
N LEU A 465 -36.28 32.54 -14.77
CA LEU A 465 -34.85 32.29 -14.55
C LEU A 465 -34.51 30.79 -14.42
N CYS A 466 -35.44 30.00 -13.86
CA CYS A 466 -35.26 28.54 -13.81
C CYS A 466 -35.12 27.91 -15.20
N HIS A 467 -35.94 28.38 -16.17
CA HIS A 467 -35.86 27.91 -17.57
C HIS A 467 -34.58 28.30 -18.27
N LYS A 468 -33.82 29.28 -17.76
CA LYS A 468 -32.50 29.67 -18.28
C LYS A 468 -31.35 28.85 -17.67
N LEU A 469 -31.59 28.18 -16.53
CA LEU A 469 -30.56 27.41 -15.84
C LEU A 469 -30.35 26.06 -16.50
N ILE A 470 -29.06 25.73 -16.74
CA ILE A 470 -28.58 24.44 -17.27
C ILE A 470 -27.63 23.84 -16.27
N PHE A 471 -27.89 22.60 -15.87
CA PHE A 471 -26.91 21.79 -15.12
C PHE A 471 -26.10 20.92 -16.08
N GLU A 472 -24.79 21.11 -16.08
CA GLU A 472 -23.86 20.33 -16.87
C GLU A 472 -23.37 19.12 -16.08
N ILE A 473 -23.53 17.93 -16.63
CA ILE A 473 -23.17 16.66 -16.05
C ILE A 473 -22.27 15.89 -17.02
N THR A 474 -21.19 15.28 -16.52
CA THR A 474 -20.28 14.52 -17.36
C THR A 474 -20.86 13.16 -17.76
N GLU A 475 -20.35 12.59 -18.85
CA GLU A 475 -20.74 11.27 -19.36
C GLU A 475 -20.63 10.14 -18.30
N SER A 476 -19.73 10.26 -17.33
CA SER A 476 -19.51 9.28 -16.26
C SER A 476 -20.73 9.04 -15.36
N ILE A 477 -21.75 9.91 -15.39
CA ILE A 477 -23.01 9.75 -14.64
C ILE A 477 -23.75 8.46 -15.03
N VAL A 478 -23.51 7.93 -16.22
CA VAL A 478 -24.17 6.73 -16.74
C VAL A 478 -23.67 5.43 -16.06
N ALA A 479 -22.50 5.47 -15.43
CA ALA A 479 -21.93 4.32 -14.71
C ALA A 479 -22.61 4.03 -13.36
N GLU A 480 -23.42 4.98 -12.84
CA GLU A 480 -24.16 4.89 -11.59
C GLU A 480 -25.55 4.23 -11.77
N ASP A 481 -26.36 4.23 -10.72
CA ASP A 481 -27.77 3.80 -10.82
C ASP A 481 -28.58 4.76 -11.70
N ILE A 482 -28.68 4.45 -13.00
CA ILE A 482 -29.34 5.28 -13.99
C ILE A 482 -30.80 5.59 -13.66
N LYS A 483 -31.52 4.71 -12.94
CA LYS A 483 -32.90 4.96 -12.53
C LYS A 483 -32.99 6.10 -11.52
N ARG A 484 -32.05 6.10 -10.58
CA ARG A 484 -31.92 7.18 -9.59
C ARG A 484 -31.54 8.49 -10.26
N VAL A 485 -30.58 8.46 -11.18
CA VAL A 485 -30.17 9.63 -11.97
C VAL A 485 -31.36 10.24 -12.70
N ILE A 486 -32.10 9.45 -13.47
CA ILE A 486 -33.30 9.90 -14.20
C ILE A 486 -34.34 10.48 -13.24
N SER A 487 -34.55 9.87 -12.07
CA SER A 487 -35.51 10.38 -11.07
C SER A 487 -35.14 11.77 -10.55
N VAL A 488 -33.84 11.98 -10.23
CA VAL A 488 -33.33 13.29 -9.79
C VAL A 488 -33.46 14.33 -10.89
N MET A 489 -33.05 14.00 -12.13
CA MET A 489 -33.21 14.92 -13.28
C MET A 489 -34.66 15.33 -13.49
N ASN A 490 -35.61 14.37 -13.52
CA ASN A 490 -37.01 14.67 -13.73
C ASN A 490 -37.57 15.59 -12.64
N ARG A 491 -37.23 15.36 -11.36
CA ARG A 491 -37.67 16.22 -10.25
C ARG A 491 -37.16 17.67 -10.41
N LEU A 492 -35.91 17.84 -10.81
CA LEU A 492 -35.34 19.18 -11.05
C LEU A 492 -35.92 19.84 -12.31
N LYS A 493 -36.28 19.06 -13.33
CA LYS A 493 -36.98 19.56 -14.53
C LYS A 493 -38.40 20.07 -14.23
N GLU A 494 -39.09 19.56 -13.20
CA GLU A 494 -40.35 20.09 -12.74
C GLU A 494 -40.25 21.57 -12.29
N SER A 495 -39.04 21.99 -11.82
CA SER A 495 -38.75 23.38 -11.50
C SER A 495 -38.29 24.21 -12.71
N GLY A 496 -38.21 23.64 -13.91
CA GLY A 496 -37.80 24.30 -15.13
C GLY A 496 -36.31 24.19 -15.47
N ILE A 497 -35.49 23.54 -14.62
CA ILE A 497 -34.06 23.39 -14.83
C ILE A 497 -33.79 22.45 -16.01
N ARG A 498 -32.89 22.83 -16.91
CA ARG A 498 -32.45 22.05 -18.07
C ARG A 498 -31.14 21.29 -17.77
N PHE A 499 -30.84 20.26 -18.57
CA PHE A 499 -29.65 19.45 -18.42
C PHE A 499 -28.84 19.39 -19.71
N SER A 500 -27.52 19.59 -19.59
CA SER A 500 -26.53 19.40 -20.64
C SER A 500 -25.60 18.27 -20.31
N MET A 501 -25.23 17.47 -21.29
CA MET A 501 -24.18 16.46 -21.15
C MET A 501 -22.86 17.06 -21.60
N ASP A 502 -21.91 17.11 -20.68
CA ASP A 502 -20.56 17.66 -20.90
C ASP A 502 -19.54 16.58 -21.26
N ASP A 503 -18.41 16.98 -21.87
CA ASP A 503 -17.29 16.12 -22.32
C ASP A 503 -17.71 14.97 -23.23
N PHE A 504 -18.77 15.18 -24.05
CA PHE A 504 -19.36 14.10 -24.84
C PHE A 504 -18.42 13.56 -25.92
N GLY A 505 -18.26 12.21 -25.91
CA GLY A 505 -17.43 11.47 -26.86
C GLY A 505 -16.05 11.05 -26.32
N THR A 506 -15.69 11.47 -25.11
CA THR A 506 -14.42 11.07 -24.47
C THR A 506 -14.53 9.75 -23.71
N GLY A 507 -15.76 9.26 -23.44
CA GLY A 507 -16.06 8.07 -22.66
C GLY A 507 -16.73 6.93 -23.44
N TYR A 508 -17.25 5.92 -22.72
CA TYR A 508 -17.98 4.77 -23.26
C TYR A 508 -19.49 5.02 -23.34
N SER A 509 -19.94 6.05 -24.03
CA SER A 509 -21.38 6.30 -24.17
C SER A 509 -22.07 5.21 -24.97
N SER A 510 -22.87 4.39 -24.32
CA SER A 510 -23.87 3.59 -25.02
C SER A 510 -25.02 4.51 -25.46
N LEU A 511 -25.22 4.69 -26.77
CA LEU A 511 -26.36 5.43 -27.35
C LEU A 511 -27.71 5.05 -26.72
N SER A 512 -27.84 3.82 -26.21
CA SER A 512 -29.03 3.33 -25.55
C SER A 512 -29.35 4.07 -24.23
N TYR A 513 -28.33 4.58 -23.54
CA TYR A 513 -28.52 5.34 -22.30
C TYR A 513 -28.80 6.81 -22.57
N LEU A 514 -28.11 7.40 -23.55
CA LEU A 514 -28.32 8.78 -23.94
C LEU A 514 -29.79 9.09 -24.25
N ASN A 515 -30.46 8.19 -25.00
CA ASN A 515 -31.87 8.31 -25.36
C ASN A 515 -32.85 8.20 -24.15
N ARG A 516 -32.37 7.73 -22.99
CA ARG A 516 -33.19 7.57 -21.77
C ARG A 516 -33.06 8.74 -20.80
N LEU A 517 -31.99 9.49 -20.89
CA LEU A 517 -31.73 10.64 -20.04
C LEU A 517 -32.56 11.84 -20.53
N PRO A 518 -33.23 12.58 -19.66
CA PRO A 518 -34.03 13.76 -20.02
C PRO A 518 -33.11 14.97 -20.27
N LEU A 519 -32.21 14.88 -21.24
CA LEU A 519 -31.29 15.94 -21.65
C LEU A 519 -31.96 16.95 -22.55
N ASP A 520 -31.45 18.18 -22.54
CA ASP A 520 -31.85 19.28 -23.39
C ASP A 520 -30.69 19.72 -24.32
N GLU A 521 -29.46 19.41 -23.95
CA GLU A 521 -28.27 19.90 -24.64
C GLU A 521 -27.11 18.90 -24.55
N ILE A 522 -26.20 18.92 -25.52
CA ILE A 522 -24.90 18.21 -25.52
C ILE A 522 -23.79 19.21 -25.83
N LYS A 523 -22.68 19.11 -25.10
CA LYS A 523 -21.46 19.88 -25.33
C LYS A 523 -20.42 19.01 -26.03
N ILE A 524 -19.87 19.48 -27.15
CA ILE A 524 -18.77 18.81 -27.86
C ILE A 524 -17.48 19.24 -27.19
N ASP A 525 -16.74 18.29 -26.64
CA ASP A 525 -15.50 18.54 -25.92
C ASP A 525 -14.45 19.23 -26.81
N ARG A 526 -13.70 20.14 -26.20
CA ARG A 526 -12.63 20.91 -26.83
C ARG A 526 -11.57 20.07 -27.54
N ALA A 527 -11.33 18.83 -27.11
CA ALA A 527 -10.33 17.96 -27.74
C ALA A 527 -10.74 17.61 -29.18
N PHE A 528 -12.04 17.39 -29.42
CA PHE A 528 -12.57 17.14 -30.76
C PHE A 528 -12.59 18.40 -31.62
N VAL A 529 -12.97 19.54 -31.05
CA VAL A 529 -13.00 20.82 -31.76
C VAL A 529 -11.56 21.26 -32.13
N GLY A 530 -10.60 21.09 -31.20
CA GLY A 530 -9.18 21.41 -31.44
C GLY A 530 -8.51 20.50 -32.47
N ALA A 531 -9.02 19.28 -32.67
CA ALA A 531 -8.48 18.33 -33.64
C ALA A 531 -9.07 18.48 -35.07
N LEU A 532 -10.05 19.37 -35.28
CA LEU A 532 -10.68 19.60 -36.57
C LEU A 532 -9.69 19.95 -37.68
N ASP A 533 -8.55 20.56 -37.36
CA ASP A 533 -7.54 20.97 -38.32
C ASP A 533 -6.48 19.87 -38.59
N GLN A 534 -6.47 18.78 -37.84
CA GLN A 534 -5.34 17.84 -37.84
C GLN A 534 -5.61 16.53 -38.56
N LYS A 535 -6.80 15.94 -38.45
CA LYS A 535 -7.11 14.59 -39.00
C LYS A 535 -8.55 14.49 -39.52
N GLU A 536 -8.70 13.82 -40.67
CA GLU A 536 -10.02 13.58 -41.28
C GLU A 536 -10.95 12.72 -40.40
N GLY A 537 -10.38 11.80 -39.59
CA GLY A 537 -11.13 10.99 -38.64
C GLY A 537 -11.81 11.79 -37.52
N ASP A 538 -11.13 12.82 -37.01
CA ASP A 538 -11.66 13.67 -35.94
C ASP A 538 -12.80 14.56 -36.44
N ARG A 539 -12.70 15.07 -37.68
CA ARG A 539 -13.82 15.74 -38.38
C ARG A 539 -15.05 14.87 -38.50
N MET A 540 -14.88 13.59 -38.86
CA MET A 540 -15.98 12.64 -38.98
C MET A 540 -16.66 12.39 -37.64
N MET A 541 -15.88 12.34 -36.53
CA MET A 541 -16.43 12.20 -35.19
C MET A 541 -17.33 13.39 -34.81
N VAL A 542 -16.84 14.61 -34.99
CA VAL A 542 -17.64 15.84 -34.73
C VAL A 542 -18.91 15.85 -35.56
N VAL A 543 -18.85 15.53 -36.86
CA VAL A 543 -20.04 15.43 -37.73
C VAL A 543 -21.00 14.36 -37.23
N THR A 544 -20.50 13.23 -36.73
CA THR A 544 -21.33 12.16 -36.16
C THR A 544 -22.06 12.63 -34.92
N ILE A 545 -21.39 13.33 -34.01
CA ILE A 545 -21.99 13.90 -32.78
C ILE A 545 -23.06 14.93 -33.16
N LEU A 546 -22.77 15.84 -34.09
CA LEU A 546 -23.73 16.85 -34.55
C LEU A 546 -25.00 16.21 -35.14
N ASN A 547 -24.86 15.21 -36.02
CA ASN A 547 -25.99 14.49 -36.60
C ASN A 547 -26.81 13.76 -35.54
N MET A 548 -26.15 13.11 -34.58
CA MET A 548 -26.82 12.40 -33.51
C MET A 548 -27.64 13.34 -32.62
N ALA A 549 -27.05 14.46 -32.19
CA ALA A 549 -27.76 15.44 -31.38
C ALA A 549 -28.99 16.01 -32.11
N ASN A 550 -28.87 16.27 -33.42
CA ASN A 550 -29.98 16.69 -34.26
C ASN A 550 -31.08 15.64 -34.34
N ILE A 551 -30.76 14.35 -34.47
CA ILE A 551 -31.73 13.25 -34.46
C ILE A 551 -32.46 13.19 -33.10
N LEU A 552 -31.73 13.40 -32.00
CA LEU A 552 -32.28 13.40 -30.63
C LEU A 552 -32.98 14.72 -30.26
N LYS A 553 -32.93 15.72 -31.15
CA LYS A 553 -33.47 17.09 -30.92
C LYS A 553 -32.87 17.79 -29.70
N LEU A 554 -31.57 17.60 -29.49
CA LEU A 554 -30.80 18.25 -28.43
C LEU A 554 -30.12 19.50 -29.00
N ASN A 555 -29.99 20.53 -28.18
CA ASN A 555 -29.14 21.67 -28.48
C ASN A 555 -27.67 21.23 -28.50
N ILE A 556 -26.83 21.96 -29.23
CA ILE A 556 -25.43 21.62 -29.35
C ILE A 556 -24.58 22.85 -29.05
N VAL A 557 -23.67 22.70 -28.09
CA VAL A 557 -22.62 23.67 -27.77
C VAL A 557 -21.29 23.11 -28.24
N ALA A 558 -20.55 23.85 -29.06
CA ALA A 558 -19.17 23.50 -29.41
C ALA A 558 -18.20 24.25 -28.49
N GLU A 559 -17.40 23.50 -27.74
CA GLU A 559 -16.42 24.04 -26.83
C GLU A 559 -15.03 24.20 -27.43
N GLY A 560 -14.23 25.12 -26.88
CA GLY A 560 -12.84 25.30 -27.27
C GLY A 560 -12.66 25.77 -28.69
N VAL A 561 -13.59 26.56 -29.23
CA VAL A 561 -13.42 27.21 -30.53
C VAL A 561 -12.34 28.26 -30.39
N GLU A 562 -11.22 28.10 -31.13
CA GLU A 562 -10.05 28.95 -31.05
C GLU A 562 -9.75 29.66 -32.38
N THR A 563 -10.22 29.10 -33.52
CA THR A 563 -9.95 29.66 -34.86
C THR A 563 -11.21 29.90 -35.67
N ALA A 564 -11.11 30.79 -36.68
CA ALA A 564 -12.21 31.06 -37.61
C ALA A 564 -12.55 29.83 -38.47
N GLU A 565 -11.55 29.02 -38.82
CA GLU A 565 -11.70 27.79 -39.59
C GLU A 565 -12.55 26.74 -38.84
N GLN A 566 -12.32 26.62 -37.53
CA GLN A 566 -13.15 25.74 -36.65
C GLN A 566 -14.59 26.23 -36.61
N LEU A 567 -14.78 27.53 -36.41
CA LEU A 567 -16.10 28.15 -36.40
C LEU A 567 -16.85 27.91 -37.73
N ASP A 568 -16.20 28.18 -38.85
CA ASP A 568 -16.76 27.99 -40.19
C ASP A 568 -17.16 26.51 -40.45
N PHE A 569 -16.34 25.59 -39.99
CA PHE A 569 -16.65 24.16 -40.07
C PHE A 569 -17.90 23.84 -39.27
N LEU A 570 -17.99 24.22 -38.01
CA LEU A 570 -19.12 23.94 -37.12
C LEU A 570 -20.41 24.58 -37.66
N LEU A 571 -20.36 25.78 -38.18
CA LEU A 571 -21.49 26.48 -38.83
C LEU A 571 -22.06 25.72 -40.01
N ARG A 572 -21.21 25.08 -40.86
CA ARG A 572 -21.63 24.28 -42.02
C ARG A 572 -22.40 23.03 -41.65
N TYR A 573 -22.14 22.49 -40.46
CA TYR A 573 -22.79 21.29 -39.95
C TYR A 573 -23.89 21.57 -38.92
N ASP A 574 -24.42 22.80 -38.96
CA ASP A 574 -25.61 23.24 -38.19
C ASP A 574 -25.43 23.25 -36.65
N CYS A 575 -24.18 23.54 -36.21
CA CYS A 575 -23.96 23.88 -34.79
C CYS A 575 -24.50 25.30 -34.54
N HIS A 576 -25.13 25.50 -33.37
CA HIS A 576 -25.83 26.75 -33.07
C HIS A 576 -25.20 27.57 -31.97
N ILE A 577 -24.50 26.96 -31.04
CA ILE A 577 -23.92 27.63 -29.88
C ILE A 577 -22.40 27.35 -29.84
N PHE A 578 -21.63 28.39 -29.60
CA PHE A 578 -20.17 28.35 -29.64
C PHE A 578 -19.58 28.96 -28.39
N GLN A 579 -18.55 28.30 -27.85
CA GLN A 579 -17.80 28.74 -26.68
C GLN A 579 -16.30 28.50 -26.93
N GLY A 580 -15.46 29.50 -26.65
CA GLY A 580 -14.03 29.31 -26.81
C GLY A 580 -13.23 30.63 -26.84
N TYR A 581 -11.92 30.48 -26.87
CA TYR A 581 -10.97 31.60 -26.82
C TYR A 581 -10.97 32.46 -28.10
N TYR A 582 -11.58 31.96 -29.16
CA TYR A 582 -11.84 32.80 -30.35
C TYR A 582 -12.70 34.02 -30.01
N TYR A 583 -13.63 33.86 -29.09
CA TYR A 583 -14.50 34.95 -28.66
C TYR A 583 -14.04 35.59 -27.35
N SER A 584 -13.88 34.80 -26.30
CA SER A 584 -13.47 35.27 -24.99
C SER A 584 -12.96 34.15 -24.10
N LYS A 585 -12.00 34.48 -23.24
CA LYS A 585 -11.65 33.64 -22.06
C LYS A 585 -12.71 33.82 -20.98
N PRO A 586 -12.78 32.90 -19.98
CA PRO A 586 -13.61 33.12 -18.78
C PRO A 586 -13.27 34.43 -18.07
N LEU A 587 -14.26 35.26 -17.79
CA LEU A 587 -14.12 36.59 -17.23
C LEU A 587 -14.66 36.67 -15.80
N PRO A 588 -14.07 37.44 -14.88
CA PRO A 588 -14.72 37.85 -13.64
C PRO A 588 -16.04 38.56 -13.92
N LYS A 589 -16.99 38.57 -12.95
CA LYS A 589 -18.33 39.12 -13.12
C LYS A 589 -18.31 40.53 -13.71
N GLU A 590 -17.55 41.44 -13.14
CA GLU A 590 -17.50 42.84 -13.56
C GLU A 590 -16.98 42.99 -14.99
N GLN A 591 -16.03 42.14 -15.40
CA GLN A 591 -15.51 42.15 -16.78
C GLN A 591 -16.53 41.51 -17.74
N PHE A 592 -17.25 40.47 -17.34
CA PHE A 592 -18.33 39.89 -18.12
C PHE A 592 -19.43 40.89 -18.36
N ASP A 593 -19.86 41.62 -17.33
CA ASP A 593 -20.90 42.67 -17.41
C ASP A 593 -20.48 43.77 -18.41
N ALA A 594 -19.26 44.27 -18.33
CA ALA A 594 -18.74 45.25 -19.25
C ALA A 594 -18.66 44.71 -20.70
N TYR A 595 -18.24 43.44 -20.85
CA TYR A 595 -18.12 42.76 -22.15
C TYR A 595 -19.53 42.57 -22.79
N TYR A 596 -20.52 42.13 -22.04
CA TYR A 596 -21.89 41.98 -22.49
C TYR A 596 -22.44 43.31 -22.99
N ARG A 597 -22.36 44.39 -22.17
CA ARG A 597 -22.82 45.73 -22.53
C ARG A 597 -22.13 46.34 -23.71
N SER A 598 -20.90 45.95 -24.02
CA SER A 598 -20.15 46.43 -25.20
C SER A 598 -20.62 45.79 -26.53
N ARG A 599 -21.37 44.65 -26.43
CA ARG A 599 -21.84 43.86 -27.58
C ARG A 599 -23.39 43.82 -27.70
N ALA A 600 -24.11 44.26 -26.68
CA ALA A 600 -25.54 44.49 -26.71
C ALA A 600 -25.84 45.85 -27.42
#